data_1811fec22a8d1728f680e98a13eac147
#
_entry.id   1811fec22a8d1728f680e98a13eac147
#
_cell.length_a   1.000
_cell.length_b   1.000
_cell.length_c   1.000
_cell.angle_alpha   90.00
_cell.angle_beta   90.00
_cell.angle_gamma   90.00
#
_symmetry.space_group_name_H-M   'P 1'
#
loop_
_entity.id
_entity.type
_entity.pdbx_description
1 polymer ?
#
loop_
_entity_poly.entity_id
_entity_poly.type
_entity_poly.pdbx_seq_one_letter_code
_entity_poly.pdbx_strand_id
1 'polypeptide(L)'
;DFDQLPEGAGRASSLDIAVGGLMSFASRPLKMVKLLPESVTLFPRWIGRARKGEAMPTPFTAPRTSFNGAITGRRTLAYQELSLDDVKLVKNTFGVKVNDVVLTLCAGALRKYLEDRNELPDTSLVATVPVSVHDKSDRPGTNQISVMFTQLGTEIADPVERLHFIAEHNEINKNHHA
;
A
#
# COMPACT_ATOMS: atom_id res chain seq x y z
N ASP A 1 31.15 10.02 -22.90
CA ASP A 1 31.64 11.31 -22.41
C ASP A 1 30.93 11.61 -21.09
N PHE A 2 31.49 11.04 -20.00
CA PHE A 2 30.91 11.17 -18.65
C PHE A 2 31.44 12.40 -17.90
N ASP A 3 32.25 13.22 -18.53
CA ASP A 3 32.94 14.34 -17.92
C ASP A 3 32.18 15.69 -17.93
N GLN A 4 30.89 15.68 -18.31
CA GLN A 4 30.05 16.88 -18.29
C GLN A 4 28.79 16.76 -17.42
N LEU A 5 28.91 16.12 -16.27
CA LEU A 5 27.88 16.28 -15.25
C LEU A 5 28.07 17.66 -14.59
N PRO A 6 27.04 18.52 -14.53
CA PRO A 6 27.15 19.77 -13.81
C PRO A 6 27.50 19.49 -12.36
N GLU A 7 28.54 20.18 -11.87
CA GLU A 7 28.92 20.16 -10.46
C GLU A 7 27.66 20.41 -9.63
N GLY A 8 27.29 19.41 -8.83
CA GLY A 8 26.06 19.43 -8.03
C GLY A 8 26.05 20.70 -7.18
N ALA A 9 24.94 21.41 -7.22
CA ALA A 9 24.66 22.51 -6.32
C ALA A 9 25.07 22.10 -4.90
N GLY A 10 25.91 22.92 -4.25
CA GLY A 10 26.50 22.62 -2.95
C GLY A 10 25.46 22.09 -1.97
N ARG A 11 25.87 21.11 -1.16
CA ARG A 11 25.01 20.51 -0.13
C ARG A 11 24.35 21.60 0.67
N ALA A 12 23.04 21.76 0.52
CA ALA A 12 22.27 22.67 1.35
C ALA A 12 22.52 22.30 2.83
N SER A 13 22.91 23.26 3.63
CA SER A 13 23.09 23.07 5.04
C SER A 13 21.77 22.59 5.66
N SER A 14 21.84 21.76 6.68
CA SER A 14 20.63 21.34 7.43
C SER A 14 19.84 22.54 7.98
N LEU A 15 20.51 23.66 8.21
CA LEU A 15 19.90 24.94 8.57
C LEU A 15 19.15 25.57 7.39
N ASP A 16 19.68 25.51 6.18
CA ASP A 16 19.02 26.05 4.96
C ASP A 16 17.75 25.26 4.63
N ILE A 17 17.78 23.94 4.85
CA ILE A 17 16.61 23.06 4.69
C ILE A 17 15.56 23.37 5.76
N ALA A 18 15.96 23.56 7.00
CA ALA A 18 15.06 23.87 8.10
C ALA A 18 14.42 25.25 7.94
N VAL A 19 15.21 26.28 7.60
CA VAL A 19 14.73 27.65 7.38
C VAL A 19 13.86 27.73 6.13
N GLY A 20 14.25 27.07 5.03
CA GLY A 20 13.45 26.98 3.80
C GLY A 20 12.12 26.26 4.02
N GLY A 21 12.14 25.18 4.82
CA GLY A 21 10.94 24.46 5.24
C GLY A 21 9.99 25.32 6.08
N LEU A 22 10.55 26.03 7.09
CA LEU A 22 9.76 26.91 7.97
C LEU A 22 9.17 28.11 7.21
N MET A 23 9.93 28.73 6.31
CA MET A 23 9.44 29.83 5.46
C MET A 23 8.39 29.35 4.45
N SER A 24 8.54 28.16 3.91
CA SER A 24 7.52 27.55 3.02
C SER A 24 6.23 27.27 3.77
N PHE A 25 6.32 26.88 5.04
CA PHE A 25 5.17 26.64 5.90
C PHE A 25 4.48 27.95 6.29
N ALA A 26 5.26 28.99 6.64
CA ALA A 26 4.74 30.30 7.02
C ALA A 26 4.13 31.10 5.86
N SER A 27 4.59 30.86 4.61
CA SER A 27 4.11 31.59 3.42
C SER A 27 2.86 31.00 2.76
N ARG A 28 2.30 29.85 3.27
CA ARG A 28 1.16 29.16 2.64
C ARG A 28 -0.07 28.91 3.53
N PRO A 29 -0.39 29.72 4.57
CA PRO A 29 -1.57 29.46 5.38
C PRO A 29 -2.88 29.58 4.58
N LEU A 30 -2.93 30.47 3.59
CA LEU A 30 -4.10 30.69 2.73
C LEU A 30 -4.40 29.51 1.77
N LYS A 31 -3.40 28.71 1.37
CA LYS A 31 -3.63 27.53 0.55
C LYS A 31 -4.16 26.36 1.37
N MET A 32 -3.72 26.22 2.64
CA MET A 32 -4.26 25.20 3.55
C MET A 32 -5.71 25.48 3.96
N VAL A 33 -6.07 26.75 4.13
CA VAL A 33 -7.47 27.13 4.43
C VAL A 33 -8.42 26.77 3.28
N LYS A 34 -7.98 26.79 2.02
CA LYS A 34 -8.78 26.36 0.86
C LYS A 34 -9.00 24.82 0.82
N LEU A 35 -8.17 24.03 1.47
CA LEU A 35 -8.32 22.58 1.56
C LEU A 35 -9.23 22.14 2.72
N LEU A 36 -9.48 23.02 3.69
CA LEU A 36 -10.33 22.73 4.86
C LEU A 36 -11.78 22.37 4.48
N PRO A 37 -12.47 23.07 3.54
CA PRO A 37 -13.85 22.74 3.19
C PRO A 37 -14.00 21.33 2.61
N GLU A 38 -13.07 20.91 1.76
CA GLU A 38 -13.07 19.56 1.17
C GLU A 38 -12.77 18.50 2.23
N SER A 39 -11.83 18.76 3.12
CA SER A 39 -11.49 17.85 4.22
C SER A 39 -12.66 17.67 5.19
N VAL A 40 -13.39 18.73 5.51
CA VAL A 40 -14.56 18.70 6.41
C VAL A 40 -15.71 17.88 5.82
N THR A 41 -15.91 17.90 4.50
CA THR A 41 -16.94 17.10 3.83
C THR A 41 -16.56 15.63 3.69
N LEU A 42 -15.28 15.30 3.69
CA LEU A 42 -14.77 13.92 3.64
C LEU A 42 -14.87 13.21 5.01
N PHE A 43 -14.74 13.95 6.11
CA PHE A 43 -14.70 13.40 7.48
C PHE A 43 -15.96 12.60 7.86
N PRO A 44 -17.21 13.08 7.61
CA PRO A 44 -18.42 12.32 7.92
C PRO A 44 -18.57 11.04 7.09
N ARG A 45 -18.13 11.08 5.83
CA ARG A 45 -18.12 9.89 4.96
C ARG A 45 -17.14 8.85 5.46
N TRP A 46 -15.98 9.28 5.93
CA TRP A 46 -14.95 8.39 6.47
C TRP A 46 -15.40 7.73 7.79
N ILE A 47 -16.01 8.50 8.70
CA ILE A 47 -16.57 7.98 9.97
C ILE A 47 -17.73 7.00 9.68
N GLY A 48 -18.59 7.30 8.72
CA GLY A 48 -19.69 6.42 8.34
C GLY A 48 -19.21 5.06 7.82
N ARG A 49 -18.13 5.03 7.05
CA ARG A 49 -17.49 3.82 6.52
C ARG A 49 -16.75 3.05 7.61
N ALA A 50 -16.04 3.76 8.50
CA ALA A 50 -15.35 3.13 9.62
C ALA A 50 -16.32 2.37 10.54
N ARG A 51 -17.53 2.90 10.73
CA ARG A 51 -18.59 2.23 11.51
C ARG A 51 -19.18 0.99 10.82
N LYS A 52 -19.08 0.91 9.50
CA LYS A 52 -19.53 -0.26 8.71
C LYS A 52 -18.45 -1.33 8.50
N GLY A 53 -17.25 -1.12 9.03
CA GLY A 53 -16.10 -2.01 8.77
C GLY A 53 -15.52 -1.88 7.36
N GLU A 54 -15.98 -0.90 6.57
CA GLU A 54 -15.57 -0.66 5.17
C GLU A 54 -14.40 0.34 5.06
N ALA A 55 -13.78 0.72 6.18
CA ALA A 55 -12.67 1.67 6.16
C ALA A 55 -11.41 1.00 5.64
N MET A 56 -10.70 1.68 4.73
CA MET A 56 -9.33 1.28 4.40
C MET A 56 -8.46 1.30 5.66
N PRO A 57 -7.49 0.37 5.76
CA PRO A 57 -6.53 0.42 6.86
C PRO A 57 -5.87 1.80 6.89
N THR A 58 -5.92 2.45 8.05
CA THR A 58 -5.31 3.77 8.20
C THR A 58 -3.78 3.64 8.19
N PRO A 59 -3.06 4.65 7.66
CA PRO A 59 -1.62 4.69 7.81
C PRO A 59 -1.25 4.54 9.30
N PHE A 60 -0.22 3.73 9.59
CA PHE A 60 0.28 3.45 10.95
C PHE A 60 -0.54 2.47 11.80
N THR A 61 -1.58 1.83 11.29
CA THR A 61 -2.30 0.74 12.00
C THR A 61 -1.70 -0.65 11.73
N ALA A 62 -0.79 -0.78 10.78
CA ALA A 62 -0.11 -2.03 10.52
C ALA A 62 0.71 -2.48 11.74
N PRO A 63 0.63 -3.77 12.12
CA PRO A 63 1.40 -4.29 13.24
C PRO A 63 2.90 -4.21 12.95
N ARG A 64 3.70 -3.99 14.00
CA ARG A 64 5.16 -4.03 13.88
C ARG A 64 5.64 -5.46 13.90
N THR A 65 6.55 -5.77 12.99
CA THR A 65 7.22 -7.06 12.86
C THR A 65 8.71 -6.85 12.65
N SER A 66 9.49 -7.93 12.55
CA SER A 66 10.91 -7.86 12.17
C SER A 66 11.17 -7.19 10.82
N PHE A 67 10.17 -7.13 9.93
CA PHE A 67 10.26 -6.41 8.65
C PHE A 67 10.41 -4.88 8.82
N ASN A 68 10.03 -4.33 9.95
CA ASN A 68 10.12 -2.90 10.25
C ASN A 68 11.45 -2.52 10.92
N GLY A 69 12.38 -3.45 11.02
CA GLY A 69 13.70 -3.22 11.61
C GLY A 69 14.64 -2.42 10.71
N ALA A 70 15.80 -2.06 11.25
CA ALA A 70 16.86 -1.44 10.48
C ALA A 70 17.39 -2.40 9.40
N ILE A 71 17.56 -1.90 8.19
CA ILE A 71 18.07 -2.67 7.06
C ILE A 71 19.57 -2.52 6.91
N THR A 72 20.22 -3.56 6.39
CA THR A 72 21.66 -3.56 6.06
C THR A 72 21.88 -3.48 4.56
N GLY A 73 23.14 -3.34 4.13
CA GLY A 73 23.49 -3.39 2.72
C GLY A 73 23.37 -4.80 2.08
N ARG A 74 23.20 -5.85 2.88
CA ARG A 74 23.06 -7.20 2.37
C ARG A 74 21.71 -7.39 1.68
N ARG A 75 21.72 -8.11 0.57
CA ARG A 75 20.52 -8.47 -0.19
C ARG A 75 20.54 -9.97 -0.45
N THR A 76 19.38 -10.60 -0.30
CA THR A 76 19.15 -11.99 -0.66
C THR A 76 17.99 -12.03 -1.62
N LEU A 77 18.10 -12.81 -2.69
CA LEU A 77 17.06 -13.03 -3.67
C LEU A 77 16.62 -14.48 -3.60
N ALA A 78 15.32 -14.71 -3.60
CA ALA A 78 14.70 -15.99 -3.82
C ALA A 78 13.59 -15.85 -4.85
N TYR A 79 13.34 -16.87 -5.65
CA TYR A 79 12.26 -16.90 -6.62
C TYR A 79 11.62 -18.29 -6.66
N GLN A 80 10.36 -18.31 -7.04
CA GLN A 80 9.58 -19.51 -7.23
C GLN A 80 8.66 -19.31 -8.44
N GLU A 81 8.59 -20.32 -9.29
CA GLU A 81 7.65 -20.35 -10.40
C GLU A 81 6.34 -21.04 -9.97
N LEU A 82 5.22 -20.46 -10.38
CA LEU A 82 3.89 -21.01 -10.18
C LEU A 82 3.20 -21.14 -11.54
N SER A 83 2.46 -22.24 -11.72
CA SER A 83 1.65 -22.44 -12.92
C SER A 83 0.53 -21.39 -12.98
N LEU A 84 0.47 -20.63 -14.07
CA LEU A 84 -0.62 -19.69 -14.29
C LEU A 84 -1.97 -20.41 -14.41
N ASP A 85 -1.97 -21.65 -14.90
CA ASP A 85 -3.20 -22.42 -15.03
C ASP A 85 -3.73 -22.87 -13.67
N ASP A 86 -2.86 -23.19 -12.73
CA ASP A 86 -3.25 -23.47 -11.33
C ASP A 86 -3.84 -22.22 -10.66
N VAL A 87 -3.22 -21.05 -10.88
CA VAL A 87 -3.76 -19.77 -10.39
C VAL A 87 -5.14 -19.49 -11.00
N LYS A 88 -5.33 -19.74 -12.29
CA LYS A 88 -6.62 -19.60 -12.97
C LYS A 88 -7.65 -20.61 -12.46
N LEU A 89 -7.23 -21.85 -12.17
CA LEU A 89 -8.09 -22.87 -11.60
C LEU A 89 -8.63 -22.41 -10.25
N VAL A 90 -7.77 -21.98 -9.33
CA VAL A 90 -8.17 -21.44 -8.02
C VAL A 90 -9.12 -20.25 -8.20
N LYS A 91 -8.72 -19.27 -9.02
CA LYS A 91 -9.54 -18.10 -9.33
C LYS A 91 -10.95 -18.46 -9.78
N ASN A 92 -11.07 -19.42 -10.71
CA ASN A 92 -12.35 -19.81 -11.27
C ASN A 92 -13.18 -20.63 -10.28
N THR A 93 -12.54 -21.50 -9.48
CA THR A 93 -13.21 -22.33 -8.47
C THR A 93 -13.86 -21.48 -7.39
N PHE A 94 -13.17 -20.43 -6.93
CA PHE A 94 -13.63 -19.58 -5.84
C PHE A 94 -14.28 -18.26 -6.31
N GLY A 95 -14.36 -18.00 -7.60
CA GLY A 95 -15.01 -16.81 -8.16
C GLY A 95 -14.29 -15.50 -7.85
N VAL A 96 -12.97 -15.55 -7.63
CA VAL A 96 -12.13 -14.40 -7.26
C VAL A 96 -11.28 -13.91 -8.43
N LYS A 97 -10.49 -12.87 -8.23
CA LYS A 97 -9.57 -12.32 -9.26
C LYS A 97 -8.17 -12.92 -9.11
N VAL A 98 -7.38 -12.92 -10.19
CA VAL A 98 -5.97 -13.38 -10.14
C VAL A 98 -5.17 -12.66 -9.06
N ASN A 99 -5.38 -11.34 -8.91
CA ASN A 99 -4.71 -10.54 -7.90
C ASN A 99 -5.01 -11.02 -6.46
N ASP A 100 -6.23 -11.47 -6.21
CA ASP A 100 -6.64 -11.95 -4.88
C ASP A 100 -5.93 -13.27 -4.55
N VAL A 101 -5.78 -14.17 -5.55
CA VAL A 101 -5.00 -15.41 -5.39
C VAL A 101 -3.53 -15.10 -5.11
N VAL A 102 -2.92 -14.17 -5.85
CA VAL A 102 -1.52 -13.77 -5.65
C VAL A 102 -1.32 -13.16 -4.26
N LEU A 103 -2.20 -12.27 -3.83
CA LEU A 103 -2.12 -11.68 -2.49
C LEU A 103 -2.30 -12.74 -1.39
N THR A 104 -3.18 -13.72 -1.61
CA THR A 104 -3.38 -14.83 -0.66
C THR A 104 -2.14 -15.72 -0.54
N LEU A 105 -1.45 -15.98 -1.65
CA LEU A 105 -0.18 -16.72 -1.64
C LEU A 105 0.90 -15.93 -0.87
N CYS A 106 1.03 -14.63 -1.13
CA CYS A 106 1.94 -13.76 -0.41
C CYS A 106 1.61 -13.72 1.10
N ALA A 107 0.32 -13.58 1.44
CA ALA A 107 -0.15 -13.58 2.82
C ALA A 107 0.18 -14.90 3.54
N GLY A 108 -0.03 -16.03 2.87
CA GLY A 108 0.30 -17.36 3.40
C GLY A 108 1.80 -17.54 3.65
N ALA A 109 2.63 -17.07 2.74
CA ALA A 109 4.09 -17.12 2.87
C ALA A 109 4.58 -16.22 4.03
N LEU A 110 4.04 -15.00 4.15
CA LEU A 110 4.37 -14.08 5.23
C LEU A 110 3.89 -14.63 6.59
N ARG A 111 2.67 -15.16 6.65
CA ARG A 111 2.15 -15.81 7.84
C ARG A 111 3.09 -16.93 8.31
N LYS A 112 3.40 -17.88 7.41
CA LYS A 112 4.30 -18.98 7.75
C LYS A 112 5.66 -18.49 8.22
N TYR A 113 6.24 -17.51 7.55
CA TYR A 113 7.53 -16.93 7.93
C TYR A 113 7.51 -16.36 9.35
N LEU A 114 6.44 -15.67 9.72
CA LEU A 114 6.31 -15.06 11.05
C LEU A 114 5.95 -16.10 12.12
N GLU A 115 5.12 -17.10 11.79
CA GLU A 115 4.84 -18.24 12.69
C GLU A 115 6.10 -19.01 13.06
N ASP A 116 6.93 -19.35 12.07
CA ASP A 116 8.17 -20.08 12.29
C ASP A 116 9.15 -19.31 13.21
N ARG A 117 8.91 -18.02 13.44
CA ARG A 117 9.70 -17.13 14.32
C ARG A 117 8.99 -16.71 15.60
N ASN A 118 7.77 -17.18 15.82
CA ASN A 118 6.91 -16.73 16.91
C ASN A 118 6.69 -15.20 16.90
N GLU A 119 6.62 -14.61 15.72
CA GLU A 119 6.45 -13.17 15.48
C GLU A 119 5.12 -12.83 14.78
N LEU A 120 4.22 -13.82 14.58
CA LEU A 120 2.94 -13.57 13.92
C LEU A 120 2.06 -12.66 14.79
N PRO A 121 1.67 -11.48 14.28
CA PRO A 121 0.78 -10.59 15.01
C PRO A 121 -0.65 -11.14 15.07
N ASP A 122 -1.40 -10.76 16.08
CA ASP A 122 -2.84 -11.05 16.22
C ASP A 122 -3.71 -10.24 15.24
N THR A 123 -3.12 -9.29 14.53
CA THR A 123 -3.79 -8.42 13.56
C THR A 123 -3.17 -8.55 12.18
N SER A 124 -3.98 -8.27 11.16
CA SER A 124 -3.57 -8.39 9.76
C SER A 124 -2.37 -7.51 9.41
N LEU A 125 -1.43 -8.07 8.64
CA LEU A 125 -0.47 -7.25 7.91
C LEU A 125 -1.18 -6.44 6.82
N VAL A 126 -0.63 -5.27 6.52
CA VAL A 126 -1.15 -4.38 5.47
C VAL A 126 -0.16 -4.33 4.32
N ALA A 127 -0.66 -4.58 3.12
CA ALA A 127 0.10 -4.44 1.88
C ALA A 127 -0.26 -3.16 1.14
N THR A 128 0.71 -2.63 0.44
CA THR A 128 0.55 -1.55 -0.53
C THR A 128 0.48 -2.16 -1.92
N VAL A 129 -0.66 -1.97 -2.60
CA VAL A 129 -0.90 -2.53 -3.93
C VAL A 129 -1.01 -1.39 -4.94
N PRO A 130 -0.15 -1.33 -5.96
CA PRO A 130 -0.28 -0.36 -7.03
C PRO A 130 -1.50 -0.69 -7.89
N VAL A 131 -2.30 0.34 -8.18
CA VAL A 131 -3.48 0.25 -9.05
C VAL A 131 -3.30 1.21 -10.20
N SER A 132 -3.46 0.71 -11.43
CA SER A 132 -3.45 1.54 -12.62
C SER A 132 -4.76 2.34 -12.70
N VAL A 133 -4.65 3.66 -12.74
CA VAL A 133 -5.78 4.58 -12.92
C VAL A 133 -5.64 5.22 -14.30
N HIS A 134 -5.98 4.46 -15.36
CA HIS A 134 -5.99 5.00 -16.72
C HIS A 134 -7.40 5.50 -17.03
N ASP A 135 -7.54 6.79 -17.21
CA ASP A 135 -8.71 7.35 -17.86
C ASP A 135 -8.50 7.30 -19.39
N LYS A 136 -9.59 7.03 -20.15
CA LYS A 136 -9.56 6.94 -21.63
C LYS A 136 -9.16 8.26 -22.30
N SER A 137 -9.09 9.35 -21.54
CA SER A 137 -8.69 10.69 -21.98
C SER A 137 -7.20 10.99 -21.78
N ASP A 138 -6.44 10.10 -21.15
CA ASP A 138 -5.05 10.37 -20.77
C ASP A 138 -4.10 10.35 -21.95
N ARG A 139 -3.18 11.32 -21.95
CA ARG A 139 -2.12 11.41 -22.97
C ARG A 139 -1.21 10.19 -22.89
N PRO A 140 -0.83 9.58 -24.02
CA PRO A 140 0.14 8.50 -24.04
C PRO A 140 1.44 8.90 -23.33
N GLY A 141 1.86 8.13 -22.33
CA GLY A 141 3.13 8.33 -21.64
C GLY A 141 3.08 8.87 -20.22
N THR A 142 1.90 9.16 -19.65
CA THR A 142 1.77 9.47 -18.22
C THR A 142 1.51 8.19 -17.42
N ASN A 143 2.48 7.79 -16.60
CA ASN A 143 2.29 6.73 -15.61
C ASN A 143 1.41 7.27 -14.47
N GLN A 144 0.10 7.01 -14.55
CA GLN A 144 -0.83 7.30 -13.45
C GLN A 144 -1.01 6.02 -12.62
N ILE A 145 -0.26 5.95 -11.54
CA ILE A 145 -0.33 4.85 -10.57
C ILE A 145 -0.94 5.40 -9.29
N SER A 146 -2.09 4.89 -8.90
CA SER A 146 -2.63 5.07 -7.56
C SER A 146 -2.17 3.93 -6.66
N VAL A 147 -2.23 4.15 -5.36
CA VAL A 147 -1.81 3.16 -4.35
C VAL A 147 -3.01 2.82 -3.48
N MET A 148 -3.27 1.54 -3.36
CA MET A 148 -4.31 0.99 -2.48
C MET A 148 -3.65 0.26 -1.31
N PHE A 149 -4.17 0.48 -0.10
CA PHE A 149 -3.80 -0.30 1.08
C PHE A 149 -4.82 -1.43 1.26
N THR A 150 -4.33 -2.66 1.44
CA THR A 150 -5.19 -3.82 1.68
C THR A 150 -4.67 -4.65 2.85
N GLN A 151 -5.60 -5.20 3.62
CA GLN A 151 -5.30 -6.17 4.66
C GLN A 151 -5.06 -7.54 4.02
N LEU A 152 -4.06 -8.26 4.54
CA LEU A 152 -3.65 -9.56 4.01
C LEU A 152 -4.30 -10.75 4.72
N GLY A 153 -5.04 -10.53 5.82
CA GLY A 153 -5.64 -11.60 6.60
C GLY A 153 -4.61 -12.59 7.14
N THR A 154 -3.42 -12.11 7.49
CA THR A 154 -2.34 -12.99 7.96
C THR A 154 -2.64 -13.68 9.27
N GLU A 155 -3.55 -13.17 10.09
CA GLU A 155 -4.08 -13.79 11.31
C GLU A 155 -5.03 -14.97 11.02
N ILE A 156 -5.62 -15.03 9.81
CA ILE A 156 -6.54 -16.09 9.40
C ILE A 156 -5.74 -17.33 9.00
N ALA A 157 -5.93 -18.43 9.71
CA ALA A 157 -5.17 -19.66 9.50
C ALA A 157 -5.59 -20.39 8.22
N ASP A 158 -6.90 -20.49 7.98
CA ASP A 158 -7.43 -21.19 6.81
C ASP A 158 -7.16 -20.41 5.51
N PRO A 159 -6.54 -21.03 4.49
CA PRO A 159 -6.20 -20.34 3.25
C PRO A 159 -7.42 -19.95 2.41
N VAL A 160 -8.54 -20.67 2.51
CA VAL A 160 -9.76 -20.38 1.77
C VAL A 160 -10.49 -19.20 2.40
N GLU A 161 -10.62 -19.18 3.72
CA GLU A 161 -11.17 -18.03 4.44
C GLU A 161 -10.34 -16.77 4.18
N ARG A 162 -9.01 -16.89 4.18
CA ARG A 162 -8.10 -15.78 3.87
C ARG A 162 -8.27 -15.29 2.44
N LEU A 163 -8.48 -16.19 1.47
CA LEU A 163 -8.74 -15.83 0.07
C LEU A 163 -10.02 -14.99 -0.05
N HIS A 164 -11.09 -15.42 0.57
CA HIS A 164 -12.37 -14.69 0.57
C HIS A 164 -12.25 -13.35 1.28
N PHE A 165 -11.59 -13.31 2.43
CA PHE A 165 -11.30 -12.06 3.16
C PHE A 165 -10.58 -11.04 2.28
N ILE A 166 -9.50 -11.45 1.60
CA ILE A 166 -8.73 -10.57 0.71
C ILE A 166 -9.57 -10.12 -0.47
N ALA A 167 -10.35 -11.01 -1.09
CA ALA A 167 -11.19 -10.69 -2.25
C ALA A 167 -12.26 -9.64 -1.90
N GLU A 168 -12.94 -9.80 -0.76
CA GLU A 168 -13.93 -8.85 -0.27
C GLU A 168 -13.33 -7.47 0.02
N HIS A 169 -12.22 -7.42 0.75
CA HIS A 169 -11.54 -6.17 1.08
C HIS A 169 -11.00 -5.45 -0.15
N ASN A 170 -10.49 -6.18 -1.13
CA ASN A 170 -10.04 -5.61 -2.39
C ASN A 170 -11.19 -5.02 -3.22
N GLU A 171 -12.36 -5.60 -3.18
CA GLU A 171 -13.54 -5.08 -3.88
C GLU A 171 -14.05 -3.80 -3.23
N ILE A 172 -14.15 -3.79 -1.91
CA ILE A 172 -14.48 -2.58 -1.13
C ILE A 172 -13.49 -1.45 -1.45
N ASN A 173 -12.19 -1.74 -1.41
CA ASN A 173 -11.13 -0.75 -1.64
C ASN A 173 -11.14 -0.20 -3.08
N LYS A 174 -11.46 -0.99 -4.10
CA LYS A 174 -11.57 -0.53 -5.48
C LYS A 174 -12.74 0.43 -5.69
N ASN A 175 -13.86 0.17 -5.03
CA ASN A 175 -15.05 1.05 -5.09
C ASN A 175 -14.81 2.40 -4.41
N HIS A 176 -13.68 2.57 -3.71
CA HIS A 176 -13.25 3.84 -3.13
C HIS A 176 -12.39 4.69 -4.08
N HIS A 177 -11.82 4.08 -5.11
CA HIS A 177 -10.96 4.75 -6.11
C HIS A 177 -11.68 5.02 -7.44
N ALA A 178 -12.91 4.55 -7.61
CA ALA A 178 -13.81 4.87 -8.71
C ALA A 178 -14.72 6.02 -8.35
#